data_953989479d4360e3749e17f0b68936f3
#
_entry.id   953989479d4360e3749e17f0b68936f3
#
_cell.length_a   1.000
_cell.length_b   1.000
_cell.length_c   1.000
_cell.angle_alpha   90.00
_cell.angle_beta   90.00
_cell.angle_gamma   90.00
#
_symmetry.space_group_name_H-M   'P 1'
#
loop_
_entity.id
_entity.type
_entity.pdbx_description
1 polymer ?
#
loop_
_entity_poly.entity_id
_entity_poly.type
_entity_poly.pdbx_seq_one_letter_code
_entity_poly.pdbx_strand_id
1 'polypeptide(L)'
;MRLVILFLFMTMSFSLLADVPLMVKGNSTTDQSPKEITFQKAEIATVIVFLSAMCPCSDSHIPYLKKLKEEFPKVTFVAIHSNVNEDAKTTEAYFKKVNLPFDVIQDDEAKIADAFRANKTPHSYIVSKENKILYEGGVTSSAKAHQASEFFLQQALLDLTQGREIKQK
;
A
#
# COMPACT_ATOMS: atom_id res chain seq x y z
N MET A 1 37.07 -38.85 -35.88
CA MET A 1 37.12 -37.72 -34.93
C MET A 1 35.74 -37.08 -34.93
N ARG A 2 34.86 -37.46 -33.98
CA ARG A 2 33.47 -36.98 -33.90
C ARG A 2 33.44 -35.76 -32.98
N LEU A 3 33.10 -34.59 -33.55
CA LEU A 3 32.91 -33.31 -32.83
C LEU A 3 31.55 -33.33 -32.16
N VAL A 4 31.52 -33.41 -30.83
CA VAL A 4 30.29 -33.27 -30.03
C VAL A 4 30.12 -31.77 -29.76
N ILE A 5 29.15 -31.15 -30.42
CA ILE A 5 28.74 -29.75 -30.14
C ILE A 5 27.78 -29.81 -28.95
N LEU A 6 28.24 -29.32 -27.80
CA LEU A 6 27.44 -29.18 -26.58
C LEU A 6 26.62 -27.89 -26.67
N PHE A 7 25.34 -28.03 -26.97
CA PHE A 7 24.40 -26.88 -26.89
C PHE A 7 24.08 -26.59 -25.43
N LEU A 8 24.68 -25.50 -24.92
CA LEU A 8 24.36 -24.97 -23.60
C LEU A 8 23.03 -24.22 -23.68
N PHE A 9 21.92 -24.86 -23.28
CA PHE A 9 20.63 -24.20 -23.11
C PHE A 9 20.70 -23.29 -21.89
N MET A 10 20.93 -21.98 -22.11
CA MET A 10 20.80 -20.95 -21.09
C MET A 10 19.32 -20.69 -20.84
N THR A 11 18.74 -21.34 -19.82
CA THR A 11 17.37 -21.09 -19.39
C THR A 11 17.32 -19.72 -18.75
N MET A 12 16.83 -18.75 -19.51
CA MET A 12 16.51 -17.41 -19.03
C MET A 12 15.27 -17.51 -18.14
N SER A 13 15.48 -17.57 -16.82
CA SER A 13 14.39 -17.52 -15.84
C SER A 13 13.75 -16.14 -15.94
N PHE A 14 12.63 -16.07 -16.65
CA PHE A 14 11.76 -14.88 -16.66
C PHE A 14 11.03 -14.83 -15.32
N SER A 15 11.56 -14.04 -14.38
CA SER A 15 10.81 -13.70 -13.17
C SER A 15 9.56 -12.93 -13.61
N LEU A 16 8.39 -13.56 -13.50
CA LEU A 16 7.09 -12.89 -13.60
C LEU A 16 6.98 -11.96 -12.39
N LEU A 17 7.51 -10.74 -12.51
CA LEU A 17 7.15 -9.65 -11.61
C LEU A 17 5.67 -9.39 -11.88
N ALA A 18 4.81 -9.59 -10.89
CA ALA A 18 3.42 -9.17 -10.99
C ALA A 18 3.42 -7.67 -11.27
N ASP A 19 2.87 -7.28 -12.41
CA ASP A 19 2.77 -5.87 -12.79
C ASP A 19 1.83 -5.17 -11.79
N VAL A 20 2.40 -4.25 -11.02
CA VAL A 20 1.63 -3.35 -10.15
C VAL A 20 0.74 -2.48 -11.06
N PRO A 21 -0.55 -2.29 -10.75
CA PRO A 21 -1.40 -1.45 -11.56
C PRO A 21 -0.83 -0.02 -11.66
N LEU A 22 -1.05 0.64 -12.79
CA LEU A 22 -0.58 2.01 -13.01
C LEU A 22 -1.28 3.04 -12.13
N MET A 23 -2.44 2.66 -11.57
CA MET A 23 -3.29 3.49 -10.74
C MET A 23 -4.19 2.65 -9.85
N VAL A 24 -4.70 3.25 -8.79
CA VAL A 24 -5.84 2.72 -8.03
C VAL A 24 -7.05 3.59 -8.26
N LYS A 25 -8.22 2.98 -8.45
CA LYS A 25 -9.48 3.68 -8.69
C LYS A 25 -10.65 2.98 -8.02
N GLY A 26 -11.65 3.74 -7.64
CA GLY A 26 -12.89 3.29 -7.02
C GLY A 26 -13.66 4.47 -6.48
N ASN A 27 -14.69 4.22 -5.70
CA ASN A 27 -15.43 5.29 -5.05
C ASN A 27 -14.86 5.58 -3.67
N SER A 28 -14.88 6.86 -3.27
CA SER A 28 -14.57 7.23 -1.89
C SER A 28 -15.54 6.55 -0.92
N THR A 29 -15.01 5.97 0.17
CA THR A 29 -15.86 5.39 1.22
C THR A 29 -16.67 6.44 1.99
N THR A 30 -16.30 7.72 1.91
CA THR A 30 -16.90 8.78 2.73
C THR A 30 -17.99 9.60 2.02
N ASP A 31 -17.85 9.82 0.70
CA ASP A 31 -18.76 10.68 -0.06
C ASP A 31 -19.22 10.04 -1.39
N GLN A 32 -18.81 8.80 -1.64
CA GLN A 32 -19.12 8.03 -2.85
C GLN A 32 -18.61 8.68 -4.15
N SER A 33 -17.81 9.74 -4.07
CA SER A 33 -17.21 10.35 -5.25
C SER A 33 -16.19 9.44 -5.92
N PRO A 34 -16.10 9.42 -7.26
CA PRO A 34 -15.09 8.64 -7.96
C PRO A 34 -13.69 9.19 -7.66
N LYS A 35 -12.78 8.31 -7.36
CA LYS A 35 -11.36 8.60 -7.06
C LYS A 35 -10.45 7.80 -7.99
N GLU A 36 -9.40 8.46 -8.42
CA GLU A 36 -8.34 7.86 -9.24
C GLU A 36 -6.99 8.42 -8.80
N ILE A 37 -6.11 7.54 -8.36
CA ILE A 37 -4.75 7.90 -7.93
C ILE A 37 -3.77 7.25 -8.90
N THR A 38 -3.19 8.07 -9.78
CA THR A 38 -2.14 7.67 -10.72
C THR A 38 -0.78 7.88 -10.07
N PHE A 39 0.04 6.83 -9.97
CA PHE A 39 1.31 6.88 -9.24
C PHE A 39 2.32 7.82 -9.88
N GLN A 40 2.31 7.93 -11.21
CA GLN A 40 3.18 8.86 -11.96
C GLN A 40 2.99 10.34 -11.60
N LYS A 41 1.82 10.71 -11.06
CA LYS A 41 1.51 12.10 -10.65
C LYS A 41 1.99 12.44 -9.24
N ALA A 42 2.46 11.47 -8.46
CA ALA A 42 3.01 11.73 -7.13
C ALA A 42 4.27 12.60 -7.23
N GLU A 43 4.49 13.49 -6.26
CA GLU A 43 5.72 14.30 -6.24
C GLU A 43 6.96 13.44 -5.95
N ILE A 44 6.87 12.51 -4.99
CA ILE A 44 7.95 11.58 -4.62
C ILE A 44 7.51 10.14 -4.91
N ALA A 45 6.47 9.68 -4.22
CA ALA A 45 5.93 8.32 -4.31
C ALA A 45 4.51 8.29 -3.75
N THR A 46 3.84 7.15 -3.88
CA THR A 46 2.51 6.92 -3.30
C THR A 46 2.58 5.84 -2.23
N VAL A 47 2.10 6.15 -1.04
CA VAL A 47 1.79 5.17 0.02
C VAL A 47 0.38 4.66 -0.21
N ILE A 48 0.25 3.34 -0.33
CA ILE A 48 -1.02 2.64 -0.32
C ILE A 48 -1.11 1.88 1.01
N VAL A 49 -2.20 2.05 1.75
CA VAL A 49 -2.43 1.30 2.98
C VAL A 49 -3.80 0.63 2.94
N PHE A 50 -3.82 -0.70 3.07
CA PHE A 50 -5.06 -1.46 3.18
C PHE A 50 -5.57 -1.41 4.62
N LEU A 51 -6.80 -0.93 4.79
CA LEU A 51 -7.46 -0.73 6.08
C LEU A 51 -8.83 -1.40 6.10
N SER A 52 -9.26 -1.80 7.28
CA SER A 52 -10.60 -2.33 7.55
C SER A 52 -11.28 -1.45 8.58
N ALA A 53 -12.55 -1.14 8.37
CA ALA A 53 -13.35 -0.35 9.29
C ALA A 53 -13.63 -1.09 10.62
N MET A 54 -13.64 -2.42 10.58
CA MET A 54 -13.93 -3.27 11.75
C MET A 54 -12.67 -3.91 12.37
N CYS A 55 -11.48 -3.68 11.81
CA CYS A 55 -10.25 -4.25 12.34
C CYS A 55 -9.65 -3.37 13.46
N PRO A 56 -9.55 -3.86 14.72
CA PRO A 56 -8.90 -3.11 15.80
C PRO A 56 -7.44 -2.76 15.50
N CYS A 57 -6.76 -3.57 14.65
CA CYS A 57 -5.40 -3.28 14.23
C CYS A 57 -5.37 -2.05 13.32
N SER A 58 -6.30 -1.94 12.35
CA SER A 58 -6.44 -0.74 11.51
C SER A 58 -6.73 0.49 12.36
N ASP A 59 -7.73 0.42 13.23
CA ASP A 59 -8.13 1.53 14.12
C ASP A 59 -6.96 2.04 14.98
N SER A 60 -6.19 1.13 15.56
CA SER A 60 -5.00 1.46 16.35
C SER A 60 -3.94 2.25 15.58
N HIS A 61 -3.87 2.11 14.24
CA HIS A 61 -2.88 2.78 13.40
C HIS A 61 -3.36 4.13 12.83
N ILE A 62 -4.65 4.46 12.93
CA ILE A 62 -5.21 5.71 12.37
C ILE A 62 -4.47 6.97 12.85
N PRO A 63 -4.23 7.19 14.17
CA PRO A 63 -3.52 8.38 14.64
C PRO A 63 -2.10 8.46 14.07
N TYR A 64 -1.44 7.30 13.95
CA TYR A 64 -0.10 7.23 13.43
C TYR A 64 -0.04 7.51 11.92
N LEU A 65 -0.97 7.01 11.14
CA LEU A 65 -1.07 7.30 9.70
C LEU A 65 -1.32 8.79 9.42
N LYS A 66 -2.14 9.46 10.25
CA LYS A 66 -2.32 10.91 10.19
C LYS A 66 -0.99 11.65 10.40
N LYS A 67 -0.26 11.28 11.46
CA LYS A 67 1.06 11.85 11.74
C LYS A 67 2.03 11.63 10.58
N LEU A 68 2.07 10.45 9.97
CA LEU A 68 2.94 10.18 8.83
C LEU A 68 2.59 11.08 7.63
N LYS A 69 1.30 11.29 7.34
CA LYS A 69 0.91 12.21 6.26
C LYS A 69 1.35 13.64 6.52
N GLU A 70 1.31 14.11 7.75
CA GLU A 70 1.81 15.43 8.16
C GLU A 70 3.35 15.51 8.04
N GLU A 71 4.06 14.46 8.45
CA GLU A 71 5.53 14.40 8.41
C GLU A 71 6.07 14.30 6.98
N PHE A 72 5.31 13.66 6.07
CA PHE A 72 5.71 13.45 4.67
C PHE A 72 4.72 14.11 3.69
N PRO A 73 4.56 15.45 3.68
CA PRO A 73 3.53 16.14 2.88
C PRO A 73 3.67 15.93 1.38
N LYS A 74 4.88 15.71 0.87
CA LYS A 74 5.21 15.48 -0.55
C LYS A 74 4.95 14.03 -1.02
N VAL A 75 4.66 13.13 -0.09
CA VAL A 75 4.26 11.77 -0.40
C VAL A 75 2.73 11.72 -0.53
N THR A 76 2.24 11.12 -1.61
CA THR A 76 0.82 10.85 -1.79
C THR A 76 0.42 9.69 -0.89
N PHE A 77 -0.67 9.83 -0.14
CA PHE A 77 -1.25 8.74 0.65
C PHE A 77 -2.63 8.40 0.12
N VAL A 78 -2.96 7.13 0.09
CA VAL A 78 -4.29 6.60 -0.18
C VAL A 78 -4.54 5.36 0.66
N ALA A 79 -5.70 5.25 1.26
CA ALA A 79 -6.16 4.01 1.90
C ALA A 79 -7.06 3.23 0.94
N ILE A 80 -7.01 1.92 1.04
CA ILE A 80 -7.86 0.99 0.30
C ILE A 80 -8.65 0.15 1.30
N HIS A 81 -9.97 0.14 1.14
CA HIS A 81 -10.86 -0.72 1.91
C HIS A 81 -11.38 -1.84 1.01
N SER A 82 -10.91 -3.07 1.25
CA SER A 82 -11.17 -4.24 0.40
C SER A 82 -12.01 -5.33 1.08
N ASN A 83 -12.56 -5.04 2.29
CA ASN A 83 -13.30 -6.04 3.05
C ASN A 83 -14.74 -6.15 2.56
N VAL A 84 -15.01 -7.14 1.73
CA VAL A 84 -16.34 -7.41 1.14
C VAL A 84 -17.40 -7.80 2.18
N ASN A 85 -17.01 -8.22 3.38
CA ASN A 85 -17.93 -8.61 4.46
C ASN A 85 -18.31 -7.44 5.39
N GLU A 86 -17.77 -6.25 5.16
CA GLU A 86 -18.11 -5.04 5.93
C GLU A 86 -19.17 -4.25 5.15
N ASP A 87 -20.32 -3.96 5.80
CA ASP A 87 -21.39 -3.24 5.11
C ASP A 87 -21.01 -1.77 4.84
N ALA A 88 -21.49 -1.25 3.71
CA ALA A 88 -21.13 0.07 3.22
C ALA A 88 -21.47 1.20 4.21
N LYS A 89 -22.57 1.10 4.96
CA LYS A 89 -23.00 2.12 5.93
C LYS A 89 -22.06 2.17 7.14
N THR A 90 -21.68 1.02 7.66
CA THR A 90 -20.70 0.91 8.77
C THR A 90 -19.34 1.43 8.33
N THR A 91 -18.89 1.03 7.15
CA THR A 91 -17.63 1.49 6.54
C THR A 91 -17.61 3.01 6.36
N GLU A 92 -18.65 3.59 5.78
CA GLU A 92 -18.79 5.04 5.59
C GLU A 92 -18.78 5.79 6.93
N ALA A 93 -19.58 5.34 7.91
CA ALA A 93 -19.65 5.95 9.23
C ALA A 93 -18.31 5.94 9.95
N TYR A 94 -17.56 4.82 9.86
CA TYR A 94 -16.25 4.70 10.45
C TYR A 94 -15.25 5.67 9.80
N PHE A 95 -15.09 5.65 8.47
CA PHE A 95 -14.09 6.48 7.80
C PHE A 95 -14.42 7.98 7.88
N LYS A 96 -15.70 8.35 7.91
CA LYS A 96 -16.12 9.73 8.25
C LYS A 96 -15.70 10.13 9.66
N LYS A 97 -15.90 9.24 10.64
CA LYS A 97 -15.54 9.49 12.05
C LYS A 97 -14.02 9.64 12.22
N VAL A 98 -13.24 8.73 11.65
CA VAL A 98 -11.76 8.77 11.81
C VAL A 98 -11.13 9.89 11.00
N ASN A 99 -11.78 10.39 9.95
CA ASN A 99 -11.39 11.57 9.17
C ASN A 99 -9.91 11.59 8.81
N LEU A 100 -9.50 10.64 7.95
CA LEU A 100 -8.13 10.57 7.44
C LEU A 100 -7.82 11.79 6.55
N PRO A 101 -6.61 12.36 6.56
CA PRO A 101 -6.22 13.51 5.72
C PRO A 101 -5.87 13.08 4.27
N PHE A 102 -6.38 11.95 3.82
CA PHE A 102 -6.23 11.41 2.48
C PHE A 102 -7.41 10.48 2.14
N ASP A 103 -7.61 10.23 0.85
CA ASP A 103 -8.74 9.44 0.35
C ASP A 103 -8.71 8.00 0.85
N VAL A 104 -9.90 7.46 1.12
CA VAL A 104 -10.14 6.03 1.36
C VAL A 104 -11.01 5.52 0.22
N ILE A 105 -10.47 4.65 -0.61
CA ILE A 105 -11.11 4.10 -1.80
C ILE A 105 -11.73 2.75 -1.46
N GLN A 106 -13.00 2.57 -1.81
CA GLN A 106 -13.65 1.27 -1.80
C GLN A 106 -13.10 0.42 -2.94
N ASP A 107 -12.61 -0.75 -2.59
CA ASP A 107 -12.11 -1.76 -3.54
C ASP A 107 -13.19 -2.81 -3.77
N ASP A 108 -13.93 -2.63 -4.86
CA ASP A 108 -14.99 -3.57 -5.23
C ASP A 108 -14.39 -4.91 -5.66
N GLU A 109 -14.94 -6.00 -5.10
CA GLU A 109 -14.49 -7.37 -5.38
C GLU A 109 -13.01 -7.63 -5.02
N ALA A 110 -12.39 -6.80 -4.14
CA ALA A 110 -11.00 -6.91 -3.70
C ALA A 110 -9.96 -6.90 -4.84
N LYS A 111 -10.27 -6.29 -5.99
CA LYS A 111 -9.41 -6.29 -7.19
C LYS A 111 -8.07 -5.59 -6.96
N ILE A 112 -8.08 -4.50 -6.18
CA ILE A 112 -6.84 -3.78 -5.84
C ILE A 112 -6.04 -4.62 -4.85
N ALA A 113 -6.69 -5.22 -3.84
CA ALA A 113 -6.04 -6.10 -2.88
C ALA A 113 -5.38 -7.29 -3.57
N ASP A 114 -6.06 -7.93 -4.53
CA ASP A 114 -5.53 -9.04 -5.31
C ASP A 114 -4.31 -8.63 -6.14
N ALA A 115 -4.38 -7.47 -6.81
CA ALA A 115 -3.28 -6.95 -7.61
C ALA A 115 -2.02 -6.65 -6.77
N PHE A 116 -2.20 -6.18 -5.53
CA PHE A 116 -1.12 -5.96 -4.57
C PHE A 116 -0.79 -7.18 -3.71
N ARG A 117 -1.57 -8.28 -3.82
CA ARG A 117 -1.47 -9.47 -2.95
C ARG A 117 -1.62 -9.10 -1.45
N ALA A 118 -2.42 -8.08 -1.17
CA ALA A 118 -2.67 -7.64 0.19
C ALA A 118 -3.60 -8.63 0.91
N ASN A 119 -3.15 -9.18 2.04
CA ASN A 119 -3.84 -10.26 2.75
C ASN A 119 -4.05 -9.98 4.24
N LYS A 120 -3.76 -8.76 4.68
CA LYS A 120 -3.90 -8.33 6.09
C LYS A 120 -4.22 -6.85 6.17
N THR A 121 -4.71 -6.39 7.32
CA THR A 121 -4.93 -4.98 7.61
C THR A 121 -4.40 -4.63 9.01
N PRO A 122 -3.57 -3.56 9.14
CA PRO A 122 -3.04 -2.76 8.03
C PRO A 122 -1.93 -3.48 7.24
N HIS A 123 -1.92 -3.30 5.91
CA HIS A 123 -0.82 -3.70 5.05
C HIS A 123 -0.43 -2.48 4.20
N SER A 124 0.84 -2.13 4.14
CA SER A 124 1.29 -0.90 3.48
C SER A 124 2.31 -1.17 2.38
N TYR A 125 2.24 -0.32 1.35
CA TYR A 125 3.12 -0.33 0.19
C TYR A 125 3.60 1.09 -0.06
N ILE A 126 4.83 1.25 -0.55
CA ILE A 126 5.31 2.47 -1.20
C ILE A 126 5.53 2.15 -2.66
N VAL A 127 4.85 2.87 -3.54
CA VAL A 127 4.94 2.70 -4.99
C VAL A 127 5.61 3.92 -5.60
N SER A 128 6.65 3.70 -6.41
CA SER A 128 7.34 4.77 -7.13
C SER A 128 6.52 5.32 -8.30
N LYS A 129 6.95 6.43 -8.87
CA LYS A 129 6.36 7.02 -10.10
C LYS A 129 6.49 6.09 -11.31
N GLU A 130 7.45 5.20 -11.30
CA GLU A 130 7.67 4.18 -12.34
C GLU A 130 6.89 2.88 -12.08
N ASN A 131 5.89 2.92 -11.16
CA ASN A 131 5.04 1.77 -10.77
C ASN A 131 5.81 0.59 -10.17
N LYS A 132 6.92 0.87 -9.48
CA LYS A 132 7.68 -0.15 -8.76
C LYS A 132 7.32 -0.13 -7.29
N ILE A 133 7.09 -1.29 -6.71
CA ILE A 133 6.98 -1.43 -5.25
C ILE A 133 8.38 -1.21 -4.66
N LEU A 134 8.51 -0.15 -3.87
CA LEU A 134 9.73 0.17 -3.13
C LEU A 134 9.70 -0.38 -1.72
N TYR A 135 8.51 -0.58 -1.17
CA TYR A 135 8.28 -1.16 0.15
C TYR A 135 6.97 -1.95 0.15
N GLU A 136 6.98 -3.10 0.81
CA GLU A 136 5.81 -3.88 1.15
C GLU A 136 5.96 -4.39 2.58
N GLY A 137 4.97 -4.13 3.45
CA GLY A 137 5.06 -4.59 4.82
C GLY A 137 4.00 -4.04 5.75
N GLY A 138 4.21 -4.25 7.05
CA GLY A 138 3.40 -3.66 8.11
C GLY A 138 3.65 -2.16 8.24
N VAL A 139 2.71 -1.46 8.88
CA VAL A 139 2.94 -0.06 9.27
C VAL A 139 3.93 0.00 10.44
N THR A 140 3.77 -0.92 11.39
CA THR A 140 4.64 -1.05 12.57
C THR A 140 4.89 -2.52 12.92
N SER A 141 5.74 -2.77 13.92
CA SER A 141 6.03 -4.13 14.44
C SER A 141 4.94 -4.74 15.31
N SER A 142 3.83 -4.03 15.56
CA SER A 142 2.75 -4.50 16.42
C SER A 142 1.38 -4.30 15.78
N ALA A 143 0.43 -5.19 16.08
CA ALA A 143 -0.99 -5.01 15.77
C ALA A 143 -1.60 -3.78 16.45
N LYS A 144 -1.00 -3.30 17.55
CA LYS A 144 -1.38 -2.06 18.24
C LYS A 144 -0.25 -1.04 18.11
N ALA A 145 -0.46 0.03 17.36
CA ALA A 145 0.57 1.02 17.05
C ALA A 145 1.29 1.57 18.30
N HIS A 146 0.57 1.80 19.41
CA HIS A 146 1.13 2.31 20.67
C HIS A 146 2.03 1.30 21.42
N GLN A 147 2.04 0.03 21.00
CA GLN A 147 2.88 -1.03 21.57
C GLN A 147 4.05 -1.39 20.63
N ALA A 148 4.17 -0.71 19.51
CA ALA A 148 5.20 -1.00 18.54
C ALA A 148 6.57 -0.53 19.05
N SER A 149 7.59 -1.35 18.82
CA SER A 149 9.00 -1.02 19.04
C SER A 149 9.70 -0.55 17.77
N GLU A 150 9.15 -0.90 16.59
CA GLU A 150 9.67 -0.49 15.29
C GLU A 150 8.54 0.09 14.42
N PHE A 151 8.88 1.10 13.64
CA PHE A 151 7.98 1.89 12.81
C PHE A 151 8.38 1.73 11.35
N PHE A 152 8.02 0.59 10.77
CA PHE A 152 8.54 0.13 9.47
C PHE A 152 8.22 1.09 8.32
N LEU A 153 6.97 1.53 8.19
CA LEU A 153 6.57 2.46 7.13
C LEU A 153 7.26 3.81 7.27
N GLN A 154 7.42 4.34 8.50
CA GLN A 154 8.15 5.60 8.72
C GLN A 154 9.61 5.46 8.33
N GLN A 155 10.27 4.37 8.71
CA GLN A 155 11.67 4.14 8.35
C GLN A 155 11.83 4.06 6.84
N ALA A 156 10.94 3.34 6.14
CA ALA A 156 10.96 3.26 4.69
C ALA A 156 10.77 4.63 4.01
N LEU A 157 9.89 5.48 4.56
CA LEU A 157 9.68 6.85 4.07
C LEU A 157 10.88 7.77 4.33
N LEU A 158 11.52 7.63 5.49
CA LEU A 158 12.78 8.35 5.80
C LEU A 158 13.89 7.93 4.84
N ASP A 159 14.05 6.63 4.60
CA ASP A 159 15.06 6.13 3.67
C ASP A 159 14.81 6.66 2.25
N LEU A 160 13.55 6.58 1.77
CA LEU A 160 13.15 7.11 0.47
C LEU A 160 13.47 8.61 0.32
N THR A 161 13.03 9.41 1.28
CA THR A 161 13.15 10.89 1.20
C THR A 161 14.60 11.38 1.36
N GLN A 162 15.45 10.56 1.96
CA GLN A 162 16.89 10.82 2.12
C GLN A 162 17.75 10.13 1.05
N GLY A 163 17.14 9.49 0.05
CA GLY A 163 17.84 8.81 -1.04
C GLY A 163 18.61 7.56 -0.59
N ARG A 164 18.21 6.94 0.52
CA ARG A 164 18.80 5.69 1.00
C ARG A 164 18.05 4.48 0.45
N GLU A 165 18.72 3.33 0.45
CA GLU A 165 18.08 2.06 0.13
C GLU A 165 17.04 1.70 1.20
N ILE A 166 15.81 1.40 0.75
CA ILE A 166 14.73 0.98 1.62
C ILE A 166 14.94 -0.49 2.02
N LYS A 167 15.06 -0.76 3.31
CA LYS A 167 15.15 -2.11 3.84
C LYS A 167 13.74 -2.71 3.96
N GLN A 168 13.51 -3.83 3.30
CA GLN A 168 12.27 -4.61 3.45
C GLN A 168 12.24 -5.27 4.85
N LYS A 169 11.04 -5.30 5.47
CA LYS A 169 10.85 -5.95 6.78
C LYS A 169 9.50 -6.66 6.88
#